data_7b313ed8b386cdb7866a58783885040e
#
_entry.id   7b313ed8b386cdb7866a58783885040e
#
_cell.length_a   1.000
_cell.length_b   1.000
_cell.length_c   1.000
_cell.angle_alpha   90.00
_cell.angle_beta   90.00
_cell.angle_gamma   90.00
#
_symmetry.space_group_name_H-M   'P 1'
#
loop_
_entity.id
_entity.type
_entity.pdbx_description
1 polymer ?
#
loop_
_entity_poly.entity_id
_entity_poly.type
_entity_poly.pdbx_seq_one_letter_code
_entity_poly.pdbx_strand_id
1 'polypeptide(L)'
;MKHCTPLLLCVLICTPGLTRGVLGAEIGKTAPATDPYRIVAYVAGWSTPAVIHSEKLTHINFAFARITPAGRAVVSDGEASLVRLVALKKTNPRLKVIVSIGGWMADGFSDAALTDASRAQFADSAVELLRQFSADGIDIDWEYPGQGVAGIKYRAEDRQNFTRLLQVLRDKLDAASAAQGRTGGGRYTLTIASADREYFDHSEMDKLHVYLDWINVMSYDFFNSLTPTTGHHAGLYGAATALPTDRYADASVKQHLAAGIPSDKLVLGVAFYGRGFTGVKPIDHGLRQPYERFEGAHDYSELAAKFIGRQGFIRYWDDRAKSPYLWNSTSRTFITYDDPQSITIKAQYVKEHHLGGMMFWELSEDRNDELLDVIARSMHAE
;
A
#
# COMPACT_ATOMS: atom_id res chain seq x y z
N MET A 1 -17.37 -83.49 -24.02
CA MET A 1 -18.73 -83.89 -24.41
C MET A 1 -19.51 -82.67 -24.85
N LYS A 2 -19.79 -82.64 -26.14
CA LYS A 2 -21.04 -82.22 -26.79
C LYS A 2 -21.51 -80.81 -26.54
N HIS A 3 -21.30 -79.89 -27.59
CA HIS A 3 -22.35 -79.46 -28.56
C HIS A 3 -23.38 -78.51 -27.94
N CYS A 4 -23.73 -77.35 -28.48
CA CYS A 4 -24.22 -76.99 -29.79
C CYS A 4 -24.35 -75.46 -29.91
N THR A 5 -23.95 -74.93 -31.04
CA THR A 5 -24.45 -73.66 -31.62
C THR A 5 -25.86 -73.86 -32.16
N PRO A 6 -26.73 -72.87 -32.32
CA PRO A 6 -27.00 -72.37 -33.67
C PRO A 6 -27.23 -70.83 -33.79
N LEU A 7 -26.79 -70.36 -34.85
CA LEU A 7 -27.22 -69.40 -35.89
C LEU A 7 -28.70 -68.86 -35.82
N LEU A 8 -28.86 -67.62 -36.12
CA LEU A 8 -29.86 -66.92 -37.00
C LEU A 8 -30.14 -65.55 -36.46
N LEU A 9 -30.36 -64.49 -37.12
CA LEU A 9 -30.75 -64.10 -38.48
C LEU A 9 -30.75 -62.56 -38.56
N CYS A 10 -30.19 -62.00 -39.62
CA CYS A 10 -30.22 -60.58 -39.89
C CYS A 10 -31.65 -60.11 -40.17
N VAL A 11 -32.04 -58.99 -39.54
CA VAL A 11 -33.12 -58.14 -40.08
C VAL A 11 -32.59 -56.69 -40.13
N LEU A 12 -32.42 -56.22 -41.37
CA LEU A 12 -32.25 -54.81 -41.68
C LEU A 12 -33.60 -54.09 -41.47
N ILE A 13 -33.59 -53.06 -40.59
CA ILE A 13 -34.67 -52.07 -40.59
C ILE A 13 -34.02 -50.71 -40.82
N CYS A 14 -34.26 -50.13 -41.97
CA CYS A 14 -33.99 -48.72 -42.27
C CYS A 14 -34.96 -47.84 -41.49
N THR A 15 -34.47 -46.87 -40.76
CA THR A 15 -35.27 -45.73 -40.29
C THR A 15 -34.58 -44.42 -40.63
N PRO A 16 -35.36 -43.35 -40.91
CA PRO A 16 -34.88 -42.15 -41.60
C PRO A 16 -34.17 -41.16 -40.64
N GLY A 17 -33.34 -40.35 -41.26
CA GLY A 17 -32.45 -39.39 -40.63
C GLY A 17 -33.09 -38.40 -39.67
N LEU A 18 -32.46 -38.24 -38.51
CA LEU A 18 -32.62 -37.09 -37.62
C LEU A 18 -31.39 -36.22 -37.79
N THR A 19 -31.59 -35.04 -38.35
CA THR A 19 -30.60 -33.94 -38.36
C THR A 19 -30.25 -33.54 -36.94
N ARG A 20 -29.03 -33.84 -36.52
CA ARG A 20 -28.41 -33.28 -35.26
C ARG A 20 -28.20 -31.79 -35.46
N GLY A 21 -29.00 -30.96 -34.78
CA GLY A 21 -28.70 -29.57 -34.55
C GLY A 21 -27.39 -29.47 -33.76
N VAL A 22 -26.46 -28.74 -34.32
CA VAL A 22 -25.19 -28.34 -33.60
C VAL A 22 -25.63 -27.35 -32.54
N LEU A 23 -25.72 -27.80 -31.29
CA LEU A 23 -25.76 -26.90 -30.16
C LEU A 23 -24.39 -26.21 -30.11
N GLY A 24 -24.37 -24.92 -30.47
CA GLY A 24 -23.25 -24.04 -30.25
C GLY A 24 -22.96 -24.02 -28.75
N ALA A 25 -21.79 -24.54 -28.35
CA ALA A 25 -21.28 -24.33 -27.03
C ALA A 25 -21.05 -22.81 -26.87
N GLU A 26 -21.84 -22.16 -26.04
CA GLU A 26 -21.51 -20.84 -25.53
C GLU A 26 -20.13 -20.96 -24.85
N ILE A 27 -19.13 -20.31 -25.46
CA ILE A 27 -17.84 -20.11 -24.84
C ILE A 27 -18.14 -19.25 -23.61
N GLY A 28 -18.19 -19.88 -22.43
CA GLY A 28 -18.36 -19.23 -21.19
C GLY A 28 -17.27 -18.14 -21.09
N LYS A 29 -17.69 -16.89 -20.95
CA LYS A 29 -16.79 -15.79 -20.61
C LYS A 29 -16.08 -16.20 -19.33
N THR A 30 -14.81 -16.61 -19.43
CA THR A 30 -13.93 -16.77 -18.27
C THR A 30 -13.97 -15.43 -17.54
N ALA A 31 -14.29 -15.46 -16.25
CA ALA A 31 -14.17 -14.28 -15.43
C ALA A 31 -12.73 -13.74 -15.61
N PRO A 32 -12.56 -12.45 -15.83
CA PRO A 32 -11.23 -11.89 -16.02
C PRO A 32 -10.39 -12.25 -14.81
N ALA A 33 -9.16 -12.72 -15.05
CA ALA A 33 -8.20 -13.05 -14.01
C ALA A 33 -8.10 -11.87 -13.03
N THR A 34 -8.18 -12.15 -11.75
CA THR A 34 -7.93 -11.13 -10.73
C THR A 34 -6.46 -10.76 -10.78
N ASP A 35 -6.15 -9.47 -10.78
CA ASP A 35 -4.76 -9.02 -10.73
C ASP A 35 -4.05 -9.71 -9.53
N PRO A 36 -2.93 -10.40 -9.75
CA PRO A 36 -2.26 -11.14 -8.69
C PRO A 36 -1.64 -10.21 -7.63
N TYR A 37 -1.41 -8.94 -7.99
CA TYR A 37 -0.78 -7.95 -7.13
C TYR A 37 -1.73 -6.80 -6.79
N ARG A 38 -1.61 -6.28 -5.57
CA ARG A 38 -2.29 -5.06 -5.16
C ARG A 38 -1.51 -3.84 -5.65
N ILE A 39 -2.24 -2.85 -6.19
CA ILE A 39 -1.74 -1.51 -6.49
C ILE A 39 -2.56 -0.56 -5.62
N VAL A 40 -1.95 -0.08 -4.54
CA VAL A 40 -2.61 0.69 -3.48
C VAL A 40 -2.15 2.14 -3.54
N ALA A 41 -3.05 3.04 -3.91
CA ALA A 41 -2.79 4.48 -3.90
C ALA A 41 -3.26 5.10 -2.59
N TYR A 42 -2.39 5.76 -1.83
CA TYR A 42 -2.87 6.76 -0.87
C TYR A 42 -3.29 8.01 -1.64
N VAL A 43 -4.44 8.55 -1.27
CA VAL A 43 -4.99 9.78 -1.85
C VAL A 43 -5.36 10.73 -0.72
N ALA A 44 -4.60 11.82 -0.62
CA ALA A 44 -4.82 12.82 0.42
C ALA A 44 -6.09 13.62 0.15
N GLY A 45 -6.95 13.73 1.16
CA GLY A 45 -8.24 14.41 1.05
C GLY A 45 -8.13 15.90 0.70
N TRP A 46 -6.99 16.50 1.05
CA TRP A 46 -6.69 17.93 0.79
C TRP A 46 -6.04 18.20 -0.59
N SER A 47 -5.59 17.18 -1.29
CA SER A 47 -4.91 17.29 -2.59
C SER A 47 -5.43 16.33 -3.65
N THR A 48 -6.65 15.78 -3.48
CA THR A 48 -7.22 14.79 -4.39
C THR A 48 -7.19 15.25 -5.85
N PRO A 49 -6.53 14.52 -6.78
CA PRO A 49 -6.44 14.91 -8.19
C PRO A 49 -7.81 15.05 -8.86
N ALA A 50 -7.92 15.96 -9.83
CA ALA A 50 -9.16 16.15 -10.58
C ALA A 50 -9.49 14.91 -11.44
N VAL A 51 -8.46 14.28 -12.02
CA VAL A 51 -8.55 13.05 -12.82
C VAL A 51 -7.78 11.96 -12.08
N ILE A 52 -8.38 10.77 -11.99
CA ILE A 52 -7.77 9.56 -11.42
C ILE A 52 -8.02 8.42 -12.40
N HIS A 53 -6.96 7.82 -12.89
CA HIS A 53 -6.98 6.65 -13.77
C HIS A 53 -7.17 5.38 -12.94
N SER A 54 -8.39 5.21 -12.42
CA SER A 54 -8.74 4.14 -11.49
C SER A 54 -8.55 2.73 -12.05
N GLU A 55 -8.53 2.57 -13.37
CA GLU A 55 -8.26 1.30 -14.05
C GLU A 55 -6.82 0.79 -13.82
N LYS A 56 -5.91 1.68 -13.42
CA LYS A 56 -4.52 1.34 -13.05
C LYS A 56 -4.40 0.88 -11.59
N LEU A 57 -5.47 1.00 -10.80
CA LEU A 57 -5.45 0.78 -9.36
C LEU A 57 -6.33 -0.41 -8.96
N THR A 58 -5.94 -1.13 -7.93
CA THR A 58 -6.79 -2.11 -7.26
C THR A 58 -7.45 -1.53 -6.01
N HIS A 59 -6.74 -0.64 -5.31
CA HIS A 59 -7.18 -0.05 -4.06
C HIS A 59 -6.82 1.44 -3.99
N ILE A 60 -7.69 2.21 -3.34
CA ILE A 60 -7.43 3.58 -2.92
C ILE A 60 -7.59 3.63 -1.41
N ASN A 61 -6.56 4.12 -0.71
CA ASN A 61 -6.62 4.48 0.69
C ASN A 61 -6.85 5.99 0.79
N PHE A 62 -8.07 6.39 1.16
CA PHE A 62 -8.37 7.81 1.44
C PHE A 62 -7.64 8.26 2.71
N ALA A 63 -6.81 9.25 2.62
CA ALA A 63 -6.02 9.81 3.72
C ALA A 63 -6.52 11.23 4.07
N PHE A 64 -7.13 11.50 5.22
CA PHE A 64 -7.34 10.61 6.34
C PHE A 64 -8.67 10.89 7.05
N ALA A 65 -9.22 9.88 7.69
CA ALA A 65 -10.12 10.08 8.81
C ALA A 65 -9.30 10.33 10.09
N ARG A 66 -9.91 10.97 11.10
CA ARG A 66 -9.28 11.35 12.37
C ARG A 66 -10.02 10.73 13.54
N ILE A 67 -9.37 10.68 14.70
CA ILE A 67 -9.97 10.26 15.95
C ILE A 67 -10.38 11.51 16.74
N THR A 68 -11.66 11.61 17.08
CA THR A 68 -12.16 12.72 17.91
C THR A 68 -11.71 12.55 19.37
N PRO A 69 -11.75 13.62 20.19
CA PRO A 69 -11.52 13.52 21.64
C PRO A 69 -12.45 12.51 22.34
N ALA A 70 -13.62 12.24 21.76
CA ALA A 70 -14.53 11.19 22.24
C ALA A 70 -14.15 9.77 21.76
N GLY A 71 -13.00 9.56 21.11
CA GLY A 71 -12.52 8.24 20.67
C GLY A 71 -13.25 7.66 19.45
N ARG A 72 -13.89 8.51 18.63
CA ARG A 72 -14.63 8.08 17.44
C ARG A 72 -13.86 8.42 16.16
N ALA A 73 -13.84 7.50 15.21
CA ALA A 73 -13.33 7.77 13.87
C ALA A 73 -14.33 8.63 13.08
N VAL A 74 -13.84 9.71 12.45
CA VAL A 74 -14.64 10.63 11.64
C VAL A 74 -13.83 11.14 10.45
N VAL A 75 -14.50 11.42 9.34
CA VAL A 75 -13.93 12.22 8.25
C VAL A 75 -14.30 13.68 8.55
N SER A 76 -13.34 14.47 9.05
CA SER A 76 -13.55 15.90 9.37
C SER A 76 -13.24 16.81 8.17
N ASP A 77 -12.31 16.33 7.30
CA ASP A 77 -11.86 17.06 6.13
C ASP A 77 -11.82 16.13 4.92
N GLY A 78 -12.08 16.66 3.73
CA GLY A 78 -12.00 15.89 2.50
C GLY A 78 -13.20 14.96 2.25
N GLU A 79 -14.35 15.15 2.90
CA GLU A 79 -15.55 14.32 2.70
C GLU A 79 -15.98 14.28 1.24
N ALA A 80 -16.00 15.41 0.55
CA ALA A 80 -16.31 15.50 -0.88
C ALA A 80 -15.32 14.70 -1.74
N SER A 81 -14.04 14.65 -1.33
CA SER A 81 -13.00 13.85 -1.98
C SER A 81 -13.28 12.35 -1.81
N LEU A 82 -13.60 11.90 -0.58
CA LEU A 82 -13.95 10.50 -0.33
C LEU A 82 -15.18 10.07 -1.16
N VAL A 83 -16.21 10.90 -1.24
CA VAL A 83 -17.39 10.65 -2.07
C VAL A 83 -17.01 10.49 -3.56
N ARG A 84 -16.12 11.36 -4.07
CA ARG A 84 -15.59 11.25 -5.44
C ARG A 84 -14.81 9.94 -5.65
N LEU A 85 -13.95 9.56 -4.71
CA LEU A 85 -13.16 8.34 -4.81
C LEU A 85 -14.06 7.10 -4.85
N VAL A 86 -15.07 7.04 -3.99
CA VAL A 86 -16.05 5.94 -3.99
C VAL A 86 -16.85 5.90 -5.30
N ALA A 87 -17.15 7.06 -5.90
CA ALA A 87 -17.86 7.12 -7.18
C ALA A 87 -17.07 6.49 -8.34
N LEU A 88 -15.74 6.39 -8.27
CA LEU A 88 -14.90 5.70 -9.27
C LEU A 88 -15.25 4.22 -9.41
N LYS A 89 -15.85 3.60 -8.40
CA LYS A 89 -16.35 2.21 -8.48
C LYS A 89 -17.45 2.02 -9.53
N LYS A 90 -18.08 3.10 -10.02
CA LYS A 90 -19.06 3.03 -11.12
C LYS A 90 -18.37 2.72 -12.46
N THR A 91 -17.14 3.20 -12.64
CA THR A 91 -16.33 2.99 -13.86
C THR A 91 -15.37 1.82 -13.71
N ASN A 92 -14.84 1.59 -12.49
CA ASN A 92 -14.06 0.41 -12.15
C ASN A 92 -14.70 -0.36 -10.97
N PRO A 93 -15.61 -1.31 -11.24
CA PRO A 93 -16.28 -2.07 -10.18
C PRO A 93 -15.36 -2.97 -9.34
N ARG A 94 -14.15 -3.24 -9.80
CA ARG A 94 -13.15 -4.00 -9.05
C ARG A 94 -12.38 -3.16 -8.02
N LEU A 95 -12.37 -1.83 -8.21
CA LEU A 95 -11.70 -0.91 -7.31
C LEU A 95 -12.28 -1.01 -5.89
N LYS A 96 -11.40 -1.04 -4.90
CA LYS A 96 -11.76 -0.93 -3.49
C LYS A 96 -11.33 0.43 -2.96
N VAL A 97 -12.21 1.06 -2.20
CA VAL A 97 -11.90 2.33 -1.51
C VAL A 97 -11.90 2.08 -0.01
N ILE A 98 -10.76 2.30 0.61
CA ILE A 98 -10.48 2.06 2.02
C ILE A 98 -10.33 3.41 2.70
N VAL A 99 -10.87 3.56 3.90
CA VAL A 99 -10.67 4.77 4.70
C VAL A 99 -9.48 4.55 5.62
N SER A 100 -8.39 5.28 5.39
CA SER A 100 -7.25 5.32 6.29
C SER A 100 -7.53 6.26 7.45
N ILE A 101 -7.33 5.77 8.68
CA ILE A 101 -7.51 6.52 9.92
C ILE A 101 -6.14 6.76 10.51
N GLY A 102 -5.77 8.02 10.74
CA GLY A 102 -4.48 8.34 11.33
C GLY A 102 -3.62 9.28 10.49
N GLY A 103 -2.39 8.82 10.19
CA GLY A 103 -1.33 9.56 9.52
C GLY A 103 -0.45 10.35 10.47
N TRP A 104 0.64 10.94 9.93
CA TRP A 104 1.60 11.70 10.72
C TRP A 104 0.95 12.77 11.60
N MET A 105 1.35 12.83 12.88
CA MET A 105 0.82 13.70 13.93
C MET A 105 -0.65 13.41 14.35
N ALA A 106 -1.27 12.35 13.86
CA ALA A 106 -2.64 12.02 14.27
C ALA A 106 -2.63 11.40 15.67
N ASP A 107 -3.31 12.06 16.61
CA ASP A 107 -3.43 11.61 18.00
C ASP A 107 -4.76 10.87 18.24
N GLY A 108 -4.92 10.29 19.42
CA GLY A 108 -6.14 9.63 19.88
C GLY A 108 -6.10 8.11 19.89
N PHE A 109 -5.18 7.46 19.20
CA PHE A 109 -5.08 6.00 19.16
C PHE A 109 -4.80 5.36 20.51
N SER A 110 -3.87 5.93 21.29
CA SER A 110 -3.52 5.39 22.61
C SER A 110 -4.70 5.42 23.59
N ASP A 111 -5.63 6.37 23.46
CA ASP A 111 -6.88 6.41 24.22
C ASP A 111 -7.94 5.48 23.63
N ALA A 112 -8.10 5.45 22.31
CA ALA A 112 -9.04 4.56 21.63
C ALA A 112 -8.72 3.08 21.85
N ALA A 113 -7.43 2.73 21.95
CA ALA A 113 -6.98 1.36 22.17
C ALA A 113 -6.97 0.91 23.64
N LEU A 114 -7.17 1.81 24.61
CA LEU A 114 -6.86 1.60 26.02
C LEU A 114 -7.74 0.53 26.69
N THR A 115 -9.06 0.63 26.54
CA THR A 115 -10.03 -0.23 27.23
C THR A 115 -10.91 -0.98 26.24
N ASP A 116 -11.58 -2.05 26.71
CA ASP A 116 -12.54 -2.77 25.87
C ASP A 116 -13.67 -1.86 25.38
N ALA A 117 -14.14 -0.95 26.24
CA ALA A 117 -15.18 0.01 25.87
C ALA A 117 -14.71 1.01 24.81
N SER A 118 -13.50 1.58 24.96
CA SER A 118 -12.98 2.53 23.99
C SER A 118 -12.66 1.85 22.65
N ARG A 119 -12.10 0.63 22.64
CA ARG A 119 -11.90 -0.17 21.43
C ARG A 119 -13.21 -0.47 20.70
N ALA A 120 -14.25 -0.88 21.45
CA ALA A 120 -15.57 -1.16 20.88
C ALA A 120 -16.17 0.11 20.25
N GLN A 121 -16.11 1.24 20.95
CA GLN A 121 -16.62 2.53 20.47
C GLN A 121 -15.89 2.99 19.20
N PHE A 122 -14.57 2.90 19.17
CA PHE A 122 -13.76 3.22 17.99
C PHE A 122 -14.15 2.33 16.80
N ALA A 123 -14.19 1.01 17.02
CA ALA A 123 -14.51 0.05 15.97
C ALA A 123 -15.95 0.21 15.44
N ASP A 124 -16.93 0.50 16.30
CA ASP A 124 -18.30 0.79 15.87
C ASP A 124 -18.35 2.05 14.99
N SER A 125 -17.62 3.12 15.37
CA SER A 125 -17.55 4.33 14.56
C SER A 125 -16.84 4.10 13.21
N ALA A 126 -15.82 3.25 13.16
CA ALA A 126 -15.17 2.88 11.90
C ALA A 126 -16.13 2.12 10.97
N VAL A 127 -16.95 1.21 11.50
CA VAL A 127 -18.01 0.53 10.72
C VAL A 127 -19.08 1.53 10.24
N GLU A 128 -19.43 2.53 11.04
CA GLU A 128 -20.36 3.60 10.64
C GLU A 128 -19.81 4.38 9.44
N LEU A 129 -18.50 4.74 9.43
CA LEU A 129 -17.86 5.39 8.28
C LEU A 129 -18.00 4.55 7.00
N LEU A 130 -17.79 3.23 7.07
CA LEU A 130 -17.94 2.35 5.92
C LEU A 130 -19.35 2.40 5.34
N ARG A 131 -20.36 2.43 6.20
CA ARG A 131 -21.78 2.50 5.78
C ARG A 131 -22.10 3.87 5.20
N GLN A 132 -21.68 4.94 5.87
CA GLN A 132 -21.93 6.31 5.47
C GLN A 132 -21.41 6.59 4.05
N PHE A 133 -20.18 6.18 3.77
CA PHE A 133 -19.51 6.48 2.50
C PHE A 133 -19.55 5.34 1.48
N SER A 134 -20.10 4.17 1.82
CA SER A 134 -20.03 2.96 0.98
C SER A 134 -18.59 2.55 0.64
N ALA A 135 -17.68 2.73 1.60
CA ALA A 135 -16.29 2.31 1.50
C ALA A 135 -16.14 0.79 1.71
N ASP A 136 -14.97 0.24 1.39
CA ASP A 136 -14.74 -1.21 1.33
C ASP A 136 -13.85 -1.73 2.46
N GLY A 137 -13.27 -0.86 3.27
CA GLY A 137 -12.39 -1.27 4.37
C GLY A 137 -11.83 -0.10 5.18
N ILE A 138 -11.11 -0.47 6.21
CA ILE A 138 -10.38 0.42 7.13
C ILE A 138 -8.89 0.12 7.01
N ASP A 139 -8.10 1.16 6.96
CA ASP A 139 -6.66 1.15 7.14
C ASP A 139 -6.31 1.89 8.43
N ILE A 140 -5.38 1.38 9.23
CA ILE A 140 -4.91 2.05 10.46
C ILE A 140 -3.49 2.53 10.25
N ASP A 141 -3.33 3.83 10.27
CA ASP A 141 -2.04 4.50 10.13
C ASP A 141 -1.67 5.20 11.44
N TRP A 142 -1.23 4.39 12.42
CA TRP A 142 -0.79 4.88 13.72
C TRP A 142 0.72 5.11 13.75
N GLU A 143 1.13 6.39 13.80
CA GLU A 143 2.53 6.78 13.71
C GLU A 143 3.02 7.48 15.00
N TYR A 144 3.43 6.74 16.07
CA TYR A 144 3.57 5.29 16.12
C TYR A 144 3.09 4.74 17.47
N PRO A 145 2.65 3.48 17.58
CA PRO A 145 2.30 2.87 18.85
C PRO A 145 3.45 2.96 19.85
N GLY A 146 3.15 3.28 21.12
CA GLY A 146 4.13 3.32 22.20
C GLY A 146 5.24 4.37 22.06
N GLN A 147 5.14 5.29 21.10
CA GLN A 147 6.16 6.28 20.79
C GLN A 147 5.56 7.69 20.76
N GLY A 148 6.15 8.61 21.52
CA GLY A 148 5.71 10.01 21.58
C GLY A 148 6.27 10.89 20.45
N VAL A 149 6.52 10.33 19.27
CA VAL A 149 6.99 11.09 18.11
C VAL A 149 5.91 12.09 17.67
N ALA A 150 6.34 13.20 17.10
CA ALA A 150 5.45 14.27 16.63
C ALA A 150 4.48 14.82 17.72
N GLY A 151 4.75 14.55 19.01
CA GLY A 151 3.95 15.04 20.13
C GLY A 151 2.64 14.31 20.39
N ILE A 152 2.40 13.15 19.78
CA ILE A 152 1.22 12.34 20.04
C ILE A 152 1.27 11.67 21.42
N LYS A 153 0.10 11.39 21.97
CA LYS A 153 -0.03 10.62 23.21
C LYS A 153 0.33 9.16 23.00
N TYR A 154 1.07 8.60 23.94
CA TYR A 154 1.50 7.21 23.91
C TYR A 154 1.54 6.58 25.30
N ARG A 155 1.54 5.25 25.35
CA ARG A 155 1.67 4.43 26.55
C ARG A 155 2.50 3.17 26.22
N ALA A 156 3.15 2.60 27.21
CA ALA A 156 3.86 1.33 27.06
C ALA A 156 2.91 0.18 26.69
N GLU A 157 1.67 0.25 27.17
CA GLU A 157 0.60 -0.73 26.88
C GLU A 157 0.06 -0.67 25.46
N ASP A 158 0.40 0.37 24.70
CA ASP A 158 -0.02 0.50 23.30
C ASP A 158 0.43 -0.70 22.46
N ARG A 159 1.56 -1.31 22.84
CA ARG A 159 2.09 -2.51 22.21
C ARG A 159 1.05 -3.63 22.15
N GLN A 160 0.42 -3.99 23.28
CA GLN A 160 -0.60 -5.03 23.33
C GLN A 160 -1.98 -4.48 22.96
N ASN A 161 -2.25 -3.23 23.30
CA ASN A 161 -3.54 -2.61 23.02
C ASN A 161 -3.79 -2.44 21.53
N PHE A 162 -2.74 -2.23 20.73
CA PHE A 162 -2.88 -2.20 19.28
C PHE A 162 -3.34 -3.54 18.72
N THR A 163 -2.74 -4.64 19.16
CA THR A 163 -3.20 -6.00 18.77
C THR A 163 -4.68 -6.22 19.12
N ARG A 164 -5.10 -5.82 20.35
CA ARG A 164 -6.51 -5.95 20.78
C ARG A 164 -7.44 -5.05 19.99
N LEU A 165 -7.00 -3.83 19.62
CA LEU A 165 -7.78 -2.91 18.80
C LEU A 165 -8.03 -3.51 17.41
N LEU A 166 -7.01 -4.08 16.77
CA LEU A 166 -7.13 -4.74 15.47
C LEU A 166 -8.03 -5.98 15.53
N GLN A 167 -7.97 -6.76 16.62
CA GLN A 167 -8.89 -7.86 16.84
C GLN A 167 -10.34 -7.38 16.88
N VAL A 168 -10.65 -6.39 17.71
CA VAL A 168 -12.01 -5.84 17.83
C VAL A 168 -12.50 -5.25 16.50
N LEU A 169 -11.63 -4.52 15.78
CA LEU A 169 -11.93 -4.03 14.43
C LEU A 169 -12.26 -5.18 13.48
N ARG A 170 -11.46 -6.24 13.45
CA ARG A 170 -11.70 -7.41 12.60
C ARG A 170 -13.05 -8.05 12.90
N ASP A 171 -13.33 -8.31 14.17
CA ASP A 171 -14.59 -8.92 14.60
C ASP A 171 -15.81 -8.07 14.16
N LYS A 172 -15.74 -6.75 14.34
CA LYS A 172 -16.81 -5.83 13.95
C LYS A 172 -16.98 -5.73 12.43
N LEU A 173 -15.87 -5.71 11.68
CA LEU A 173 -15.89 -5.69 10.20
C LEU A 173 -16.43 -7.01 9.64
N ASP A 174 -16.11 -8.16 10.25
CA ASP A 174 -16.63 -9.46 9.84
C ASP A 174 -18.13 -9.57 10.12
N ALA A 175 -18.58 -9.15 11.30
CA ALA A 175 -20.00 -9.10 11.63
C ALA A 175 -20.78 -8.17 10.68
N ALA A 176 -20.22 -6.99 10.35
CA ALA A 176 -20.82 -6.06 9.40
C ALA A 176 -20.85 -6.63 7.97
N SER A 177 -19.80 -7.36 7.57
CA SER A 177 -19.76 -8.05 6.28
C SER A 177 -20.84 -9.11 6.18
N ALA A 178 -20.95 -9.97 7.18
CA ALA A 178 -21.96 -11.03 7.26
C ALA A 178 -23.39 -10.45 7.20
N ALA A 179 -23.65 -9.39 7.96
CA ALA A 179 -24.96 -8.71 7.97
C ALA A 179 -25.38 -8.15 6.60
N GLN A 180 -24.42 -7.87 5.71
CA GLN A 180 -24.64 -7.37 4.34
C GLN A 180 -24.48 -8.45 3.27
N GLY A 181 -24.29 -9.72 3.64
CA GLY A 181 -24.05 -10.81 2.70
C GLY A 181 -22.73 -10.71 1.93
N ARG A 182 -21.76 -9.92 2.44
CA ARG A 182 -20.45 -9.75 1.83
C ARG A 182 -19.57 -10.96 2.19
N THR A 183 -19.10 -11.69 1.16
CA THR A 183 -18.28 -12.90 1.34
C THR A 183 -17.01 -12.84 0.49
N GLY A 184 -16.02 -13.69 0.81
CA GLY A 184 -14.76 -13.79 0.06
C GLY A 184 -14.09 -12.42 -0.13
N GLY A 185 -13.67 -12.10 -1.34
CA GLY A 185 -13.06 -10.80 -1.68
C GLY A 185 -14.00 -9.58 -1.56
N GLY A 186 -15.29 -9.79 -1.28
CA GLY A 186 -16.25 -8.73 -0.96
C GLY A 186 -16.31 -8.34 0.51
N ARG A 187 -15.68 -9.10 1.42
CA ARG A 187 -15.59 -8.81 2.85
C ARG A 187 -14.92 -7.43 3.08
N TYR A 188 -15.30 -6.74 4.14
CA TYR A 188 -14.63 -5.51 4.53
C TYR A 188 -13.17 -5.76 4.87
N THR A 189 -12.30 -4.97 4.28
CA THR A 189 -10.84 -5.06 4.42
C THR A 189 -10.37 -4.37 5.69
N LEU A 190 -9.33 -4.93 6.33
CA LEU A 190 -8.59 -4.30 7.42
C LEU A 190 -7.10 -4.35 7.12
N THR A 191 -6.45 -3.19 7.07
CA THR A 191 -5.01 -3.04 6.83
C THR A 191 -4.37 -2.12 7.84
N ILE A 192 -3.05 -2.07 7.83
CA ILE A 192 -2.28 -1.05 8.53
C ILE A 192 -1.20 -0.48 7.61
N ALA A 193 -0.77 0.76 7.85
CA ALA A 193 0.54 1.24 7.47
C ALA A 193 1.52 0.87 8.60
N SER A 194 2.67 0.31 8.25
CA SER A 194 3.69 -0.08 9.24
C SER A 194 5.07 0.44 8.88
N ALA A 195 5.90 0.63 9.90
CA ALA A 195 7.32 0.98 9.76
C ALA A 195 8.20 -0.20 10.22
N ASP A 196 9.51 0.02 10.17
CA ASP A 196 10.53 -0.93 10.63
C ASP A 196 11.07 -0.56 12.04
N ARG A 197 12.03 -1.34 12.54
CA ARG A 197 12.80 -1.11 13.78
C ARG A 197 11.94 -0.90 15.01
N GLU A 198 11.99 0.30 15.60
CA GLU A 198 11.29 0.67 16.84
C GLU A 198 9.79 0.41 16.76
N TYR A 199 9.20 0.39 15.55
CA TYR A 199 7.81 -0.01 15.38
C TYR A 199 7.57 -1.44 15.90
N PHE A 200 8.53 -2.35 15.70
CA PHE A 200 8.46 -3.74 16.19
C PHE A 200 8.67 -3.86 17.70
N ASP A 201 9.44 -2.95 18.30
CA ASP A 201 9.62 -2.92 19.75
C ASP A 201 8.33 -2.52 20.46
N HIS A 202 7.50 -1.71 19.79
CA HIS A 202 6.27 -1.13 20.30
C HIS A 202 4.99 -1.73 19.70
N SER A 203 5.09 -2.81 18.95
CA SER A 203 3.94 -3.57 18.39
C SER A 203 4.20 -5.07 18.41
N GLU A 204 3.14 -5.88 18.48
CA GLU A 204 3.23 -7.34 18.45
C GLU A 204 3.04 -7.84 17.01
N MET A 205 3.99 -7.50 16.11
CA MET A 205 3.87 -7.80 14.67
C MET A 205 3.68 -9.29 14.37
N ASP A 206 4.26 -10.15 15.21
CA ASP A 206 4.10 -11.60 15.18
C ASP A 206 2.66 -12.08 15.49
N LYS A 207 1.85 -11.24 16.12
CA LYS A 207 0.48 -11.57 16.52
C LYS A 207 -0.59 -10.80 15.75
N LEU A 208 -0.37 -9.51 15.51
CA LEU A 208 -1.40 -8.64 14.95
C LEU A 208 -1.72 -8.94 13.47
N HIS A 209 -0.75 -9.48 12.71
CA HIS A 209 -0.93 -9.74 11.27
C HIS A 209 -2.05 -10.72 10.94
N VAL A 210 -2.50 -11.56 11.90
CA VAL A 210 -3.58 -12.53 11.67
C VAL A 210 -4.94 -11.84 11.47
N TYR A 211 -5.11 -10.63 12.03
CA TYR A 211 -6.32 -9.84 11.90
C TYR A 211 -6.38 -9.02 10.61
N LEU A 212 -5.24 -8.90 9.89
CA LEU A 212 -5.07 -8.04 8.73
C LEU A 212 -5.21 -8.81 7.42
N ASP A 213 -5.77 -8.15 6.42
CA ASP A 213 -5.77 -8.64 5.04
C ASP A 213 -4.38 -8.43 4.39
N TRP A 214 -3.74 -7.30 4.65
CA TRP A 214 -2.33 -7.02 4.30
C TRP A 214 -1.77 -5.85 5.12
N ILE A 215 -0.49 -5.59 4.96
CA ILE A 215 0.29 -4.53 5.61
C ILE A 215 0.93 -3.67 4.53
N ASN A 216 0.66 -2.37 4.54
CA ASN A 216 1.33 -1.38 3.71
C ASN A 216 2.65 -0.99 4.41
N VAL A 217 3.77 -1.46 3.90
CA VAL A 217 5.09 -1.18 4.48
C VAL A 217 5.57 0.19 4.03
N MET A 218 5.71 1.15 4.94
CA MET A 218 6.22 2.49 4.67
C MET A 218 7.74 2.46 4.45
N SER A 219 8.17 1.90 3.33
CA SER A 219 9.57 1.73 2.94
C SER A 219 10.15 2.99 2.30
N TYR A 220 9.93 4.12 2.94
CA TYR A 220 10.43 5.44 2.60
C TYR A 220 10.69 6.28 3.85
N ASP A 221 11.12 7.53 3.68
CA ASP A 221 11.52 8.44 4.76
C ASP A 221 12.68 7.91 5.64
N PHE A 222 13.51 7.04 5.09
CA PHE A 222 14.67 6.49 5.79
C PHE A 222 15.72 7.56 6.12
N PHE A 223 15.84 8.59 5.27
CA PHE A 223 16.65 9.78 5.48
C PHE A 223 15.76 11.02 5.36
N ASN A 224 15.70 11.80 6.43
CA ASN A 224 14.82 12.94 6.59
C ASN A 224 15.43 13.97 7.55
N SER A 225 14.64 14.90 8.09
CA SER A 225 15.09 15.92 9.04
C SER A 225 15.70 15.40 10.35
N LEU A 226 15.46 14.13 10.69
CA LEU A 226 15.97 13.51 11.92
C LEU A 226 17.31 12.79 11.71
N THR A 227 17.80 12.71 10.46
CA THR A 227 19.08 12.07 10.15
C THR A 227 20.22 13.09 10.10
N PRO A 228 21.43 12.75 10.60
CA PRO A 228 22.55 13.71 10.64
C PRO A 228 23.21 13.94 9.27
N THR A 229 22.91 13.08 8.30
CA THR A 229 23.49 13.13 6.96
C THR A 229 22.41 12.91 5.91
N THR A 230 22.70 13.32 4.69
CA THR A 230 21.96 12.91 3.49
C THR A 230 22.03 11.40 3.29
N GLY A 231 21.11 10.86 2.49
CA GLY A 231 21.05 9.44 2.11
C GLY A 231 19.82 9.15 1.27
N HIS A 232 19.63 7.89 0.87
CA HIS A 232 18.47 7.49 0.09
C HIS A 232 17.25 7.33 0.99
N HIS A 233 16.26 8.22 0.85
CA HIS A 233 15.05 8.17 1.68
C HIS A 233 14.14 6.97 1.34
N ALA A 234 14.30 6.39 0.15
CA ALA A 234 13.52 5.25 -0.31
C ALA A 234 14.38 4.20 -1.03
N GLY A 235 15.67 4.07 -0.67
CA GLY A 235 16.57 3.09 -1.28
C GLY A 235 16.09 1.65 -1.11
N LEU A 236 16.20 0.82 -2.16
CA LEU A 236 15.84 -0.59 -2.07
C LEU A 236 16.82 -1.36 -1.18
N TYR A 237 18.11 -1.09 -1.33
CA TYR A 237 19.20 -1.69 -0.55
C TYR A 237 20.05 -0.63 0.14
N GLY A 238 20.91 -1.08 1.05
CA GLY A 238 21.90 -0.20 1.66
C GLY A 238 22.95 0.28 0.64
N ALA A 239 23.29 1.57 0.69
CA ALA A 239 24.40 2.13 -0.10
C ALA A 239 25.73 1.43 0.19
N ALA A 240 26.75 1.64 -0.65
CA ALA A 240 28.10 1.09 -0.41
C ALA A 240 28.70 1.52 0.93
N THR A 241 28.37 2.72 1.39
CA THR A 241 28.78 3.33 2.64
C THR A 241 27.74 3.18 3.76
N ALA A 242 26.78 2.27 3.60
CA ALA A 242 25.71 2.06 4.57
C ALA A 242 26.30 1.57 5.92
N LEU A 243 25.78 2.15 6.99
CA LEU A 243 26.05 1.69 8.35
C LEU A 243 25.08 0.57 8.73
N PRO A 244 25.41 -0.28 9.72
CA PRO A 244 24.45 -1.29 10.22
C PRO A 244 23.14 -0.69 10.74
N THR A 245 23.17 0.61 11.07
CA THR A 245 22.01 1.37 11.53
C THR A 245 21.21 2.03 10.40
N ASP A 246 21.60 1.90 9.16
CA ASP A 246 20.86 2.50 8.06
C ASP A 246 19.59 1.71 7.75
N ARG A 247 18.57 2.43 7.28
CA ARG A 247 17.27 1.90 6.89
C ARG A 247 17.19 1.84 5.37
N TYR A 248 16.57 0.81 4.85
CA TYR A 248 16.27 0.62 3.43
C TYR A 248 15.18 -0.45 3.26
N ALA A 249 14.53 -0.48 2.10
CA ALA A 249 13.31 -1.24 1.89
C ALA A 249 13.48 -2.76 2.11
N ASP A 250 14.55 -3.36 1.60
CA ASP A 250 14.82 -4.80 1.76
C ASP A 250 14.99 -5.20 3.25
N ALA A 251 15.67 -4.37 4.06
CA ALA A 251 15.80 -4.64 5.49
C ALA A 251 14.45 -4.55 6.21
N SER A 252 13.62 -3.57 5.85
CA SER A 252 12.26 -3.44 6.38
C SER A 252 11.41 -4.65 6.03
N VAL A 253 11.39 -5.09 4.77
CA VAL A 253 10.67 -6.32 4.34
C VAL A 253 11.17 -7.55 5.09
N LYS A 254 12.49 -7.73 5.19
CA LYS A 254 13.08 -8.87 5.93
C LYS A 254 12.71 -8.90 7.40
N GLN A 255 12.60 -7.74 8.05
CA GLN A 255 12.16 -7.65 9.43
C GLN A 255 10.70 -8.11 9.60
N HIS A 256 9.81 -7.73 8.67
CA HIS A 256 8.42 -8.19 8.67
C HIS A 256 8.34 -9.71 8.44
N LEU A 257 9.09 -10.23 7.47
CA LEU A 257 9.14 -11.69 7.22
C LEU A 257 9.69 -12.46 8.43
N ALA A 258 10.72 -11.94 9.09
CA ALA A 258 11.30 -12.55 10.30
C ALA A 258 10.33 -12.59 11.49
N ALA A 259 9.34 -11.70 11.53
CA ALA A 259 8.23 -11.74 12.49
C ALA A 259 7.14 -12.78 12.15
N GLY A 260 7.34 -13.57 11.07
CA GLY A 260 6.40 -14.61 10.66
C GLY A 260 5.24 -14.13 9.80
N ILE A 261 5.28 -12.90 9.31
CA ILE A 261 4.24 -12.36 8.42
C ILE A 261 4.39 -12.98 7.03
N PRO A 262 3.34 -13.55 6.43
CA PRO A 262 3.39 -14.09 5.07
C PRO A 262 3.75 -13.02 4.04
N SER A 263 4.59 -13.36 3.06
CA SER A 263 5.08 -12.41 2.05
C SER A 263 3.94 -11.78 1.23
N ASP A 264 2.91 -12.54 0.89
CA ASP A 264 1.73 -12.09 0.15
C ASP A 264 0.84 -11.08 0.92
N LYS A 265 1.09 -10.94 2.23
CA LYS A 265 0.50 -9.88 3.06
C LYS A 265 1.33 -8.60 3.11
N LEU A 266 2.55 -8.56 2.58
CA LEU A 266 3.38 -7.36 2.56
C LEU A 266 3.22 -6.62 1.24
N VAL A 267 2.85 -5.35 1.31
CA VAL A 267 2.73 -4.44 0.16
C VAL A 267 3.82 -3.39 0.28
N LEU A 268 4.75 -3.37 -0.68
CA LEU A 268 5.94 -2.53 -0.65
C LEU A 268 5.59 -1.07 -0.93
N GLY A 269 5.96 -0.17 -0.02
CA GLY A 269 5.77 1.26 -0.18
C GLY A 269 6.83 1.92 -1.06
N VAL A 270 6.41 2.82 -1.93
CA VAL A 270 7.27 3.70 -2.71
C VAL A 270 6.82 5.15 -2.56
N ALA A 271 7.74 6.09 -2.76
CA ALA A 271 7.47 7.51 -2.59
C ALA A 271 7.27 8.20 -3.95
N PHE A 272 6.16 8.92 -4.10
CA PHE A 272 5.94 9.80 -5.24
C PHE A 272 6.48 11.21 -5.00
N TYR A 273 7.39 11.33 -4.06
CA TYR A 273 8.08 12.58 -3.67
C TYR A 273 9.56 12.34 -3.40
N GLY A 274 10.30 13.44 -3.32
CA GLY A 274 11.69 13.44 -2.86
C GLY A 274 11.88 14.24 -1.59
N ARG A 275 13.05 14.07 -0.95
CA ARG A 275 13.49 14.82 0.24
C ARG A 275 14.70 15.68 -0.12
N GLY A 276 14.63 16.99 0.16
CA GLY A 276 15.66 17.98 -0.16
C GLY A 276 16.51 18.37 1.05
N PHE A 277 17.82 18.56 0.81
CA PHE A 277 18.81 18.98 1.80
C PHE A 277 19.71 20.04 1.20
N THR A 278 19.98 21.13 1.90
CA THR A 278 20.87 22.22 1.45
C THR A 278 22.03 22.47 2.39
N GLY A 279 23.05 23.19 1.88
CA GLY A 279 24.31 23.36 2.61
C GLY A 279 25.09 22.06 2.75
N VAL A 280 24.86 21.10 1.86
CA VAL A 280 25.49 19.78 1.89
C VAL A 280 26.98 19.90 1.53
N LYS A 281 27.88 19.18 2.21
CA LYS A 281 29.29 19.13 1.87
C LYS A 281 29.48 18.54 0.46
N PRO A 282 30.31 19.18 -0.42
CA PRO A 282 30.45 18.75 -1.81
C PRO A 282 31.43 17.58 -1.99
N ILE A 283 31.27 16.53 -1.18
CA ILE A 283 32.02 15.27 -1.24
C ILE A 283 31.04 14.20 -1.71
N ASP A 284 31.47 13.28 -2.58
CA ASP A 284 30.67 12.17 -3.12
C ASP A 284 29.30 12.62 -3.67
N HIS A 285 29.28 13.77 -4.38
CA HIS A 285 28.07 14.39 -4.88
C HIS A 285 26.97 14.60 -3.82
N GLY A 286 27.40 14.90 -2.60
CA GLY A 286 26.52 15.16 -1.46
C GLY A 286 25.89 13.91 -0.81
N LEU A 287 26.19 12.69 -1.29
CA LEU A 287 25.68 11.47 -0.66
C LEU A 287 26.41 11.18 0.65
N ARG A 288 25.66 10.86 1.72
CA ARG A 288 26.17 10.57 3.07
C ARG A 288 26.96 11.74 3.69
N GLN A 289 26.57 12.95 3.38
CA GLN A 289 27.22 14.16 3.86
C GLN A 289 26.37 14.91 4.87
N PRO A 290 27.00 15.58 5.87
CA PRO A 290 26.30 16.54 6.71
C PRO A 290 25.70 17.67 5.87
N TYR A 291 24.60 18.22 6.33
CA TYR A 291 23.86 19.31 5.69
C TYR A 291 23.54 20.43 6.70
N GLU A 292 23.22 21.61 6.21
CA GLU A 292 22.88 22.78 7.05
C GLU A 292 21.37 22.86 7.30
N ARG A 293 20.53 22.48 6.28
CA ARG A 293 19.08 22.58 6.36
C ARG A 293 18.39 21.48 5.58
N PHE A 294 17.34 20.93 6.19
CA PHE A 294 16.36 20.08 5.51
C PHE A 294 15.31 20.95 4.84
N GLU A 295 15.04 20.76 3.56
CA GLU A 295 14.09 21.58 2.78
C GLU A 295 12.66 21.00 2.74
N GLY A 296 12.47 19.75 3.15
CA GLY A 296 11.16 19.11 3.13
C GLY A 296 10.97 18.20 1.92
N ALA A 297 9.71 18.06 1.51
CA ALA A 297 9.30 17.25 0.37
C ALA A 297 9.22 18.08 -0.91
N HIS A 298 9.45 17.39 -2.03
CA HIS A 298 9.20 17.87 -3.40
C HIS A 298 8.37 16.83 -4.12
N ASP A 299 7.19 17.18 -4.62
CA ASP A 299 6.39 16.28 -5.46
C ASP A 299 7.23 15.74 -6.61
N TYR A 300 7.03 14.47 -7.00
CA TYR A 300 7.74 13.91 -8.17
C TYR A 300 7.49 14.74 -9.44
N SER A 301 6.26 15.19 -9.66
CA SER A 301 5.95 16.08 -10.79
C SER A 301 6.72 17.39 -10.78
N GLU A 302 7.01 17.93 -9.59
CA GLU A 302 7.87 19.12 -9.47
C GLU A 302 9.33 18.77 -9.79
N LEU A 303 9.83 17.63 -9.29
CA LEU A 303 11.19 17.16 -9.58
C LEU A 303 11.39 16.97 -11.09
N ALA A 304 10.46 16.30 -11.76
CA ALA A 304 10.49 16.07 -13.20
C ALA A 304 10.43 17.37 -14.02
N ALA A 305 9.60 18.32 -13.60
CA ALA A 305 9.42 19.57 -14.31
C ALA A 305 10.58 20.58 -14.11
N LYS A 306 11.16 20.63 -12.89
CA LYS A 306 12.05 21.73 -12.51
C LYS A 306 13.50 21.32 -12.23
N PHE A 307 13.75 20.08 -11.78
CA PHE A 307 15.05 19.71 -11.21
C PHE A 307 15.78 18.62 -12.01
N ILE A 308 15.11 17.59 -12.49
CA ILE A 308 15.76 16.46 -13.20
C ILE A 308 16.38 16.97 -14.50
N GLY A 309 17.73 17.04 -14.55
CA GLY A 309 18.50 17.55 -15.68
C GLY A 309 18.35 19.04 -15.93
N ARG A 310 17.91 19.82 -14.94
CA ARG A 310 17.63 21.26 -15.05
C ARG A 310 18.27 22.06 -13.92
N GLN A 311 18.36 23.36 -14.04
CA GLN A 311 18.82 24.31 -13.00
C GLN A 311 20.17 23.89 -12.35
N GLY A 312 21.05 23.22 -13.10
CA GLY A 312 22.34 22.75 -12.58
C GLY A 312 22.28 21.48 -11.75
N PHE A 313 21.10 20.85 -11.62
CA PHE A 313 20.99 19.53 -11.00
C PHE A 313 21.38 18.43 -12.00
N ILE A 314 22.21 17.52 -11.51
CA ILE A 314 22.62 16.30 -12.22
C ILE A 314 22.01 15.10 -11.49
N ARG A 315 21.40 14.20 -12.25
CA ARG A 315 20.92 12.92 -11.75
C ARG A 315 22.08 11.95 -11.63
N TYR A 316 22.22 11.37 -10.46
CA TYR A 316 23.14 10.27 -10.17
C TYR A 316 22.34 9.00 -9.86
N TRP A 317 22.99 7.87 -10.00
CA TRP A 317 22.43 6.56 -9.69
C TRP A 317 23.38 5.82 -8.74
N ASP A 318 22.84 5.39 -7.59
CA ASP A 318 23.55 4.45 -6.70
C ASP A 318 23.17 3.02 -7.08
N ASP A 319 24.08 2.34 -7.78
CA ASP A 319 23.80 0.99 -8.28
C ASP A 319 23.65 -0.04 -7.16
N ARG A 320 24.25 0.18 -6.00
CA ARG A 320 24.08 -0.71 -4.85
C ARG A 320 22.75 -0.48 -4.14
N ALA A 321 22.37 0.76 -3.88
CA ALA A 321 21.10 1.10 -3.26
C ALA A 321 19.90 0.94 -4.21
N LYS A 322 20.15 0.85 -5.53
CA LYS A 322 19.13 0.88 -6.59
C LYS A 322 18.22 2.11 -6.47
N SER A 323 18.86 3.26 -6.28
CA SER A 323 18.17 4.51 -5.98
C SER A 323 18.79 5.71 -6.70
N PRO A 324 17.97 6.60 -7.29
CA PRO A 324 18.43 7.85 -7.87
C PRO A 324 18.60 8.93 -6.80
N TYR A 325 19.40 9.95 -7.13
CA TYR A 325 19.44 11.21 -6.40
C TYR A 325 19.89 12.36 -7.31
N LEU A 326 19.54 13.56 -6.95
CA LEU A 326 19.97 14.78 -7.62
C LEU A 326 21.02 15.49 -6.78
N TRP A 327 22.03 16.01 -7.46
CA TRP A 327 23.05 16.85 -6.87
C TRP A 327 23.25 18.13 -7.68
N ASN A 328 23.25 19.26 -6.99
CA ASN A 328 23.66 20.55 -7.53
C ASN A 328 24.87 21.07 -6.75
N SER A 329 26.04 21.08 -7.38
CA SER A 329 27.29 21.49 -6.72
C SER A 329 27.37 22.99 -6.44
N THR A 330 26.67 23.83 -7.20
CA THR A 330 26.66 25.28 -7.02
C THR A 330 25.81 25.69 -5.81
N SER A 331 24.58 25.17 -5.71
CA SER A 331 23.70 25.43 -4.56
C SER A 331 23.97 24.52 -3.37
N ARG A 332 24.84 23.51 -3.53
CA ARG A 332 25.11 22.46 -2.53
C ARG A 332 23.81 21.78 -2.06
N THR A 333 22.93 21.46 -3.02
CA THR A 333 21.63 20.86 -2.77
C THR A 333 21.63 19.40 -3.20
N PHE A 334 21.20 18.54 -2.30
CA PHE A 334 20.99 17.11 -2.53
C PHE A 334 19.49 16.80 -2.43
N ILE A 335 18.95 16.05 -3.41
CA ILE A 335 17.56 15.58 -3.35
C ILE A 335 17.56 14.07 -3.62
N THR A 336 16.96 13.31 -2.71
CA THR A 336 16.75 11.86 -2.87
C THR A 336 15.29 11.60 -3.21
N TYR A 337 15.02 10.64 -4.11
CA TYR A 337 13.66 10.40 -4.62
C TYR A 337 13.57 9.00 -5.26
N ASP A 338 12.36 8.58 -5.66
CA ASP A 338 12.14 7.45 -6.57
C ASP A 338 11.85 7.96 -7.98
N ASP A 339 12.26 7.18 -8.99
CA ASP A 339 12.01 7.46 -10.41
C ASP A 339 11.55 6.19 -11.15
N PRO A 340 11.20 6.27 -12.45
CA PRO A 340 10.79 5.10 -13.23
C PRO A 340 11.77 3.92 -13.18
N GLN A 341 13.07 4.18 -13.09
CA GLN A 341 14.09 3.13 -13.01
C GLN A 341 14.07 2.42 -11.65
N SER A 342 14.06 3.16 -10.55
CA SER A 342 14.02 2.57 -9.20
C SER A 342 12.71 1.84 -8.94
N ILE A 343 11.58 2.38 -9.40
CA ILE A 343 10.26 1.75 -9.27
C ILE A 343 10.19 0.46 -10.08
N THR A 344 10.74 0.41 -11.30
CA THR A 344 10.81 -0.83 -12.09
C THR A 344 11.56 -1.93 -11.33
N ILE A 345 12.69 -1.59 -10.71
CA ILE A 345 13.49 -2.55 -9.93
C ILE A 345 12.74 -2.99 -8.66
N LYS A 346 12.06 -2.07 -7.97
CA LYS A 346 11.22 -2.39 -6.81
C LYS A 346 10.04 -3.28 -7.19
N ALA A 347 9.42 -3.06 -8.35
CA ALA A 347 8.37 -3.92 -8.87
C ALA A 347 8.87 -5.35 -9.17
N GLN A 348 10.08 -5.47 -9.72
CA GLN A 348 10.74 -6.76 -9.91
C GLN A 348 11.02 -7.43 -8.55
N TYR A 349 11.53 -6.69 -7.56
CA TYR A 349 11.74 -7.17 -6.20
C TYR A 349 10.45 -7.73 -5.57
N VAL A 350 9.31 -7.04 -5.76
CA VAL A 350 7.99 -7.51 -5.29
C VAL A 350 7.66 -8.89 -5.88
N LYS A 351 7.90 -9.09 -7.18
CA LYS A 351 7.65 -10.36 -7.86
C LYS A 351 8.60 -11.46 -7.37
N GLU A 352 9.90 -11.18 -7.30
CA GLU A 352 10.94 -12.13 -6.86
C GLU A 352 10.76 -12.61 -5.42
N HIS A 353 10.25 -11.74 -4.55
CA HIS A 353 10.00 -12.05 -3.15
C HIS A 353 8.56 -12.46 -2.85
N HIS A 354 7.71 -12.60 -3.88
CA HIS A 354 6.28 -12.97 -3.75
C HIS A 354 5.51 -12.07 -2.79
N LEU A 355 5.80 -10.76 -2.81
CA LEU A 355 5.08 -9.81 -1.99
C LEU A 355 3.66 -9.56 -2.54
N GLY A 356 2.77 -9.02 -1.72
CA GLY A 356 1.36 -8.82 -2.06
C GLY A 356 1.08 -7.69 -3.06
N GLY A 357 2.08 -6.85 -3.38
CA GLY A 357 1.93 -5.74 -4.33
C GLY A 357 2.75 -4.51 -3.96
N MET A 358 2.34 -3.37 -4.50
CA MET A 358 2.96 -2.06 -4.27
C MET A 358 1.95 -1.06 -3.73
N MET A 359 2.39 -0.20 -2.82
CA MET A 359 1.67 0.95 -2.31
C MET A 359 2.48 2.21 -2.55
N PHE A 360 1.84 3.35 -2.66
CA PHE A 360 2.58 4.62 -2.77
C PHE A 360 1.91 5.77 -2.01
N TRP A 361 2.75 6.62 -1.44
CA TRP A 361 2.43 7.93 -0.91
C TRP A 361 2.95 8.99 -1.88
N GLU A 362 2.16 9.88 -2.47
CA GLU A 362 0.73 9.81 -2.63
C GLU A 362 0.37 10.25 -4.08
N LEU A 363 -0.83 9.92 -4.53
CA LEU A 363 -1.23 9.99 -5.94
C LEU A 363 -1.11 11.40 -6.56
N SER A 364 -1.40 12.49 -5.80
CA SER A 364 -1.37 13.85 -6.37
C SER A 364 0.04 14.37 -6.68
N GLU A 365 1.06 13.69 -6.17
CA GLU A 365 2.47 14.05 -6.35
C GLU A 365 3.03 13.57 -7.70
N ASP A 366 2.31 12.66 -8.41
CA ASP A 366 2.60 12.19 -9.78
C ASP A 366 1.49 12.61 -10.75
N ARG A 367 1.39 13.90 -11.08
CA ARG A 367 0.27 14.48 -11.84
C ARG A 367 0.14 13.99 -13.28
N ASN A 368 1.21 13.40 -13.82
CA ASN A 368 1.26 12.90 -15.20
C ASN A 368 1.22 11.36 -15.27
N ASP A 369 0.98 10.70 -14.13
CA ASP A 369 0.99 9.23 -13.99
C ASP A 369 2.31 8.56 -14.43
N GLU A 370 3.44 9.26 -14.43
CA GLU A 370 4.70 8.72 -14.91
C GLU A 370 5.16 7.52 -14.07
N LEU A 371 5.08 7.65 -12.73
CA LEU A 371 5.42 6.58 -11.79
C LEU A 371 4.29 5.55 -11.68
N LEU A 372 3.04 6.00 -11.67
CA LEU A 372 1.87 5.12 -11.64
C LEU A 372 1.84 4.20 -12.87
N ASP A 373 2.17 4.70 -14.06
CA ASP A 373 2.24 3.91 -15.28
C ASP A 373 3.28 2.79 -15.20
N VAL A 374 4.42 3.06 -14.56
CA VAL A 374 5.45 2.03 -14.34
C VAL A 374 4.93 0.94 -13.40
N ILE A 375 4.29 1.32 -12.29
CA ILE A 375 3.72 0.37 -11.34
C ILE A 375 2.63 -0.47 -12.03
N ALA A 376 1.69 0.18 -12.73
CA ALA A 376 0.59 -0.50 -13.40
C ALA A 376 1.08 -1.52 -14.44
N ARG A 377 1.98 -1.11 -15.36
CA ARG A 377 2.58 -2.02 -16.34
C ARG A 377 3.36 -3.17 -15.70
N SER A 378 3.96 -2.93 -14.53
CA SER A 378 4.76 -3.95 -13.86
C SER A 378 3.91 -4.94 -13.05
N MET A 379 2.78 -4.51 -12.48
CA MET A 379 1.98 -5.28 -11.53
C MET A 379 0.74 -5.92 -12.13
N HIS A 380 0.14 -5.35 -13.20
CA HIS A 380 -0.94 -6.04 -13.89
C HIS A 380 -0.44 -7.33 -14.54
N ALA A 381 -1.28 -8.36 -14.56
CA ALA A 381 -0.99 -9.59 -15.30
C ALA A 381 -0.99 -9.30 -16.80
N GLU A 382 0.00 -9.82 -17.51
CA GLU A 382 0.00 -9.87 -18.98
C GLU A 382 -1.06 -10.86 -19.48
#